data_d6b1e591f1253615c54b60dd3e90d126
#
_entry.id   d6b1e591f1253615c54b60dd3e90d126
#
_cell.length_a   1.000
_cell.length_b   1.000
_cell.length_c   1.000
_cell.angle_alpha   90.00
_cell.angle_beta   90.00
_cell.angle_gamma   90.00
#
_symmetry.space_group_name_H-M   'P 1'
#
loop_
_entity.id
_entity.type
_entity.pdbx_description
1 polymer ?
#
loop_
_entity_poly.entity_id
_entity_poly.type
_entity_poly.pdbx_seq_one_letter_code
_entity_poly.pdbx_strand_id
1 'polypeptide(L)' 'MKGVFIIKANYKKLWHILLDRDMKKKELAEMAGVSTYTINNLIKNDNVTVEVLGKICKALDCILDDIMEFEDK' A
#
# COMPACT_ATOMS: atom_id res chain seq x y z
N MET A 1 -16.89 -21.57 14.08
CA MET A 1 -16.16 -21.45 13.06
C MET A 1 -15.13 -22.36 13.14
N LYS A 2 -14.76 -22.64 12.43
CA LYS A 2 -13.96 -23.37 12.36
C LYS A 2 -12.93 -23.05 11.69
N GLY A 3 -12.03 -23.21 11.61
CA GLY A 3 -10.90 -22.87 10.86
C GLY A 3 -10.27 -21.58 11.25
N VAL A 4 -9.07 -21.39 10.80
CA VAL A 4 -8.35 -20.15 10.97
C VAL A 4 -8.30 -19.45 9.61
N PHE A 5 -8.73 -18.21 9.56
CA PHE A 5 -8.62 -17.44 8.35
C PHE A 5 -7.32 -16.67 8.37
N ILE A 6 -6.55 -16.82 7.32
CA ILE A 6 -5.33 -16.04 7.15
C ILE A 6 -5.66 -14.98 6.12
N ILE A 7 -5.68 -13.75 6.56
CA ILE A 7 -5.99 -12.63 5.69
C ILE A 7 -4.73 -11.81 5.52
N LYS A 8 -4.32 -11.63 4.28
CA LYS A 8 -3.16 -10.84 3.95
C LYS A 8 -3.59 -9.66 3.11
N ALA A 9 -2.97 -8.53 3.38
CA ALA A 9 -3.13 -7.38 2.50
C ALA A 9 -2.14 -7.50 1.35
N ASN A 10 -2.55 -7.07 0.17
CA ASN A 10 -1.60 -6.88 -0.90
C ASN A 10 -1.81 -5.50 -1.52
N TYR A 11 -0.75 -4.99 -2.11
CA TYR A 11 -0.72 -3.62 -2.57
C TYR A 11 -0.47 -3.53 -4.08
N LYS A 12 -0.88 -4.56 -4.81
CA LYS A 12 -0.70 -4.56 -6.26
C LYS A 12 -1.36 -3.36 -6.91
N LYS A 13 -2.52 -2.97 -6.41
CA LYS A 13 -3.24 -1.83 -6.96
C LYS A 13 -2.42 -0.54 -6.84
N LEU A 14 -1.70 -0.41 -5.72
CA LEU A 14 -0.84 0.75 -5.53
C LEU A 14 0.24 0.82 -6.61
N TRP A 15 0.88 -0.32 -6.89
CA TRP A 15 1.95 -0.36 -7.88
C TRP A 15 1.41 -0.07 -9.27
N HIS A 16 0.19 -0.50 -9.57
CA HIS A 16 -0.46 -0.18 -10.83
C HIS A 16 -0.71 1.32 -10.97
N ILE A 17 -1.12 1.97 -9.89
CA ILE A 17 -1.32 3.42 -9.91
C ILE A 17 -0.01 4.13 -10.22
N LEU A 18 1.08 3.72 -9.58
CA LEU A 18 2.37 4.33 -9.82
C LEU A 18 2.80 4.14 -11.27
N LEU A 19 2.58 2.94 -11.80
CA LEU A 19 2.93 2.65 -13.18
C LEU A 19 2.13 3.53 -14.14
N ASP A 20 0.83 3.65 -13.90
CA ASP A 20 -0.05 4.47 -14.73
C ASP A 20 0.36 5.94 -14.71
N ARG A 21 0.87 6.41 -13.59
CA ARG A 21 1.28 7.81 -13.43
C ARG A 21 2.75 8.04 -13.75
N ASP A 22 3.45 6.98 -14.16
CA ASP A 22 4.89 7.05 -14.43
C ASP A 22 5.63 7.59 -13.21
N MET A 23 5.24 7.12 -12.03
CA MET A 23 5.79 7.57 -10.76
C MET A 23 6.64 6.48 -10.15
N LYS A 24 7.81 6.87 -9.63
CA LYS A 24 8.70 5.93 -8.97
C LYS A 24 8.35 5.81 -7.50
N LYS A 25 8.71 4.67 -6.91
CA LYS A 25 8.45 4.42 -5.49
C LYS A 25 9.12 5.47 -4.62
N LYS A 26 10.30 5.93 -5.00
CA LYS A 26 11.00 6.97 -4.28
C LYS A 26 10.20 8.27 -4.27
N GLU A 27 9.59 8.59 -5.40
CA GLU A 27 8.75 9.79 -5.49
C GLU A 27 7.53 9.67 -4.59
N LEU A 28 6.94 8.48 -4.54
CA LEU A 28 5.81 8.25 -3.65
C LEU A 28 6.22 8.45 -2.19
N ALA A 29 7.38 7.92 -1.81
CA ALA A 29 7.86 8.06 -0.44
C ALA A 29 7.99 9.53 -0.06
N GLU A 30 8.54 10.33 -0.97
CA GLU A 30 8.71 11.75 -0.73
C GLU A 30 7.37 12.48 -0.64
N MET A 31 6.45 12.17 -1.56
CA MET A 31 5.14 12.82 -1.58
C MET A 31 4.33 12.47 -0.34
N ALA A 32 4.37 11.24 0.07
CA ALA A 32 3.58 10.78 1.21
C ALA A 32 4.25 11.08 2.55
N GLY A 33 5.53 11.43 2.53
CA GLY A 33 6.26 11.68 3.76
C GLY A 33 6.53 10.41 4.55
N VAL A 34 6.77 9.29 3.85
CA VAL A 34 7.10 8.03 4.50
C VAL A 34 8.52 7.61 4.11
N SER A 35 9.09 6.72 4.91
CA SER A 35 10.45 6.29 4.67
C SER A 35 10.54 5.24 3.56
N THR A 36 11.73 5.10 3.01
CA THR A 36 12.00 4.03 2.06
C THR A 36 11.78 2.66 2.70
N TYR A 37 12.09 2.55 3.99
CA TYR A 37 11.85 1.32 4.73
C TYR A 37 10.36 0.96 4.69
N THR A 38 9.50 1.94 4.88
CA THR A 38 8.05 1.73 4.83
C THR A 38 7.61 1.27 3.44
N ILE A 39 8.16 1.88 2.40
CA ILE A 39 7.84 1.47 1.03
C ILE A 39 8.26 0.03 0.80
N ASN A 40 9.44 -0.37 1.30
CA ASN A 40 9.88 -1.75 1.19
C ASN A 40 8.95 -2.73 1.88
N ASN A 41 8.40 -2.32 3.03
CA ASN A 41 7.41 -3.16 3.71
C ASN A 41 6.16 -3.35 2.86
N LEU A 42 5.73 -2.30 2.17
CA LEU A 42 4.59 -2.40 1.27
C LEU A 42 4.88 -3.35 0.11
N ILE A 43 6.09 -3.30 -0.43
CA ILE A 43 6.50 -4.20 -1.52
C ILE A 43 6.40 -5.66 -1.07
N LYS A 44 6.76 -5.93 0.19
CA LYS A 44 6.71 -7.28 0.74
C LYS A 44 5.33 -7.67 1.22
N ASN A 45 4.36 -6.77 1.13
CA ASN A 45 3.03 -6.96 1.70
C ASN A 45 3.07 -7.18 3.21
N ASP A 46 4.05 -6.59 3.87
CA ASP A 46 4.15 -6.62 5.31
C ASP A 46 3.16 -5.63 5.93
N ASN A 47 2.93 -5.79 7.21
CA ASN A 47 2.00 -4.91 7.92
C ASN A 47 2.53 -3.49 7.98
N VAL A 48 1.66 -2.55 7.70
CA VAL A 48 1.96 -1.13 7.87
C VAL A 48 0.82 -0.51 8.64
N THR A 49 1.05 0.67 9.19
CA THR A 49 0.03 1.33 10.00
C THR A 49 -1.02 1.99 9.12
N VAL A 50 -2.19 2.19 9.69
CA VAL A 50 -3.26 2.91 9.02
C VAL A 50 -2.81 4.33 8.69
N GLU A 51 -1.99 4.92 9.55
CA GLU A 51 -1.45 6.26 9.32
C GLU A 51 -0.65 6.31 8.02
N VAL A 52 0.19 5.30 7.78
CA VAL A 52 0.97 5.22 6.56
C VAL A 52 0.05 5.12 5.35
N LEU A 53 -0.96 4.25 5.43
CA LEU A 53 -1.90 4.08 4.33
C LEU A 53 -2.65 5.37 4.04
N GLY A 54 -3.02 6.09 5.10
CA GLY A 54 -3.69 7.37 4.94
C GLY A 54 -2.82 8.41 4.25
N LYS A 55 -1.54 8.44 4.60
CA LYS A 55 -0.60 9.36 3.97
C LYS A 55 -0.45 9.07 2.48
N ILE A 56 -0.41 7.80 2.13
CA ILE A 56 -0.30 7.40 0.72
C ILE A 56 -1.56 7.77 -0.04
N CYS A 57 -2.72 7.50 0.54
CA CYS A 57 -3.99 7.85 -0.10
C CYS A 57 -4.09 9.35 -0.32
N LYS A 58 -3.66 10.14 0.64
CA LYS A 58 -3.71 11.58 0.52
C LYS A 58 -2.75 12.07 -0.56
N ALA A 59 -1.56 11.48 -0.61
CA ALA A 59 -0.56 11.86 -1.62
C ALA A 59 -1.04 11.57 -3.03
N LEU A 60 -1.78 10.49 -3.21
CA LEU A 60 -2.26 10.05 -4.52
C LEU A 60 -3.68 10.50 -4.81
N ASP A 61 -4.31 11.16 -3.85
CA ASP A 61 -5.70 11.64 -3.98
C ASP A 61 -6.64 10.48 -4.33
N CYS A 62 -6.59 9.43 -3.50
CA CYS A 62 -7.40 8.24 -3.73
C CYS A 62 -7.86 7.68 -2.38
N ILE A 63 -8.67 6.64 -2.42
CA ILE A 63 -9.15 5.97 -1.22
C ILE A 63 -8.40 4.66 -1.03
N LEU A 64 -8.56 4.07 0.15
CA LEU A 64 -7.83 2.85 0.52
C LEU A 64 -8.10 1.71 -0.46
N ASP A 65 -9.33 1.56 -0.91
CA ASP A 65 -9.72 0.53 -1.86
C ASP A 65 -8.92 0.60 -3.16
N ASP A 66 -8.41 1.77 -3.48
CA ASP A 66 -7.66 1.97 -4.73
C ASP A 66 -6.23 1.45 -4.64
N ILE A 67 -5.72 1.23 -3.42
CA ILE A 67 -4.31 0.90 -3.25
C ILE A 67 -4.09 -0.48 -2.64
N MET A 68 -5.10 -1.09 -2.04
CA MET A 68 -4.91 -2.39 -1.41
C MET A 68 -6.15 -3.23 -1.50
N GLU A 69 -5.96 -4.52 -1.29
CA GLU A 69 -7.06 -5.45 -1.12
C GLU A 69 -6.60 -6.57 -0.20
N PHE A 70 -7.56 -7.28 0.36
CA PHE A 70 -7.25 -8.42 1.21
C PHE A 70 -7.31 -9.70 0.40
N GLU A 71 -6.37 -10.58 0.67
CA GLU A 71 -6.38 -11.93 0.14
C GLU A 71 -6.76 -12.87 1.25
N ASP A 72 -7.73 -13.71 0.98
CA ASP A 72 -8.22 -14.69 1.93
C ASP A 72 -7.60 -16.03 1.59
N LYS A 73 -6.86 -16.59 2.53
CA LYS A 73 -6.17 -17.86 2.32
C LYS A 73 -6.87 -19.00 3.05
#